data_3fc8636b6d4dde71b5310ca561b2188e
#
_entry.id   3fc8636b6d4dde71b5310ca561b2188e
#
_cell.length_a   1.000
_cell.length_b   1.000
_cell.length_c   1.000
_cell.angle_alpha   90.00
_cell.angle_beta   90.00
_cell.angle_gamma   90.00
#
_symmetry.space_group_name_H-M   'P 1'
#
loop_
_entity.id
_entity.type
_entity.pdbx_description
1 polymer ?
#
loop_
_entity_poly.entity_id
_entity_poly.type
_entity_poly.pdbx_seq_one_letter_code
_entity_poly.pdbx_strand_id
1 'polypeptide(L)'
;MYSKECELKWKYDMYLIKHKQKTRTHNDGVAYLHKDSDKNKTYRCEWKTERKYPWITETLTKDDSQKFLKRIMKSKFWQQHGKGSVRLEFMKDMKHRTAIAGRGSVGKIRLSPKYASKYVILHELVHAAGYYNHGRGFRILLLKIVSRFLGREVANDLKQNFKNAGLKISKIREPLSYDKWEERYLRLEGRFE
;
A
#
# COMPACT_ATOMS: atom_id res chain seq x y z
N MET A 1 23.81 32.52 -21.64
CA MET A 1 23.97 31.10 -22.04
C MET A 1 24.12 30.28 -20.75
N TYR A 2 23.18 29.39 -20.43
CA TYR A 2 23.28 28.53 -19.25
C TYR A 2 24.41 27.52 -19.44
N SER A 3 25.16 27.23 -18.37
CA SER A 3 26.20 26.21 -18.43
C SER A 3 25.59 24.81 -18.67
N LYS A 4 26.36 23.93 -19.32
CA LYS A 4 25.93 22.52 -19.57
C LYS A 4 25.52 21.81 -18.28
N GLU A 5 26.15 22.17 -17.16
CA GLU A 5 25.89 21.64 -15.83
C GLU A 5 24.54 22.09 -15.28
N CYS A 6 24.14 23.35 -15.50
CA CYS A 6 22.82 23.85 -15.14
C CYS A 6 21.70 23.15 -15.92
N GLU A 7 21.91 22.82 -17.19
CA GLU A 7 20.96 22.11 -18.02
C GLU A 7 20.76 20.66 -17.55
N LEU A 8 21.86 19.96 -17.24
CA LEU A 8 21.81 18.59 -16.71
C LEU A 8 21.13 18.53 -15.35
N LYS A 9 21.45 19.47 -14.47
CA LYS A 9 20.79 19.56 -13.15
C LYS A 9 19.29 19.79 -13.28
N TRP A 10 18.86 20.70 -14.16
CA TRP A 10 17.44 20.93 -14.43
C TRP A 10 16.75 19.65 -14.97
N LYS A 11 17.37 18.93 -15.89
CA LYS A 11 16.85 17.66 -16.43
C LYS A 11 16.72 16.59 -15.34
N TYR A 12 17.68 16.53 -14.41
CA TYR A 12 17.60 15.62 -13.27
C TYR A 12 16.48 15.98 -12.31
N ASP A 13 16.30 17.27 -12.00
CA ASP A 13 15.19 17.73 -11.17
C ASP A 13 13.84 17.39 -11.80
N MET A 14 13.69 17.56 -13.11
CA MET A 14 12.51 17.13 -13.85
C MET A 14 12.32 15.61 -13.83
N TYR A 15 13.40 14.83 -13.88
CA TYR A 15 13.35 13.38 -13.68
C TYR A 15 12.84 13.03 -12.28
N LEU A 16 13.37 13.70 -11.24
CA LEU A 16 12.91 13.48 -9.85
C LEU A 16 11.45 13.89 -9.68
N ILE A 17 11.00 14.99 -10.27
CA ILE A 17 9.62 15.43 -10.25
C ILE A 17 8.72 14.37 -10.91
N LYS A 18 9.07 13.89 -12.11
CA LYS A 18 8.34 12.83 -12.80
C LYS A 18 8.34 11.52 -12.02
N HIS A 19 9.47 11.19 -11.38
CA HIS A 19 9.58 10.01 -10.53
C HIS A 19 8.73 10.16 -9.27
N LYS A 20 8.79 11.32 -8.60
CA LYS A 20 7.92 11.65 -7.46
C LYS A 20 6.44 11.63 -7.86
N GLN A 21 6.07 12.16 -9.01
CA GLN A 21 4.69 12.08 -9.51
C GLN A 21 4.25 10.63 -9.75
N LYS A 22 5.13 9.76 -10.29
CA LYS A 22 4.85 8.32 -10.44
C LYS A 22 4.78 7.57 -9.10
N THR A 23 5.50 8.03 -8.08
CA THR A 23 5.53 7.45 -6.74
C THR A 23 4.56 8.12 -5.77
N ARG A 24 4.27 9.42 -5.94
CA ARG A 24 3.33 10.22 -5.15
C ARG A 24 1.89 9.71 -5.20
N THR A 25 1.51 9.01 -6.25
CA THR A 25 0.22 8.31 -6.29
C THR A 25 0.08 7.27 -5.17
N HIS A 26 1.11 7.10 -4.34
CA HIS A 26 1.15 6.05 -3.32
C HIS A 26 1.24 6.52 -1.87
N ASN A 27 1.71 7.74 -1.57
CA ASN A 27 2.03 8.09 -0.18
C ASN A 27 1.55 9.47 0.32
N ASP A 28 1.19 10.41 -0.54
CA ASP A 28 0.89 11.76 -0.09
C ASP A 28 -0.60 12.11 -0.28
N GLY A 29 -1.18 12.83 0.67
CA GLY A 29 -2.59 13.21 0.75
C GLY A 29 -3.23 13.84 -0.49
N VAL A 30 -2.48 14.00 -1.59
CA VAL A 30 -2.94 14.40 -2.92
C VAL A 30 -3.64 13.26 -3.68
N ALA A 31 -3.59 12.02 -3.16
CA ALA A 31 -4.23 10.84 -3.75
C ALA A 31 -5.77 10.97 -3.93
N TYR A 32 -6.38 12.00 -3.34
CA TYR A 32 -7.81 12.29 -3.50
C TYR A 32 -8.22 12.74 -4.90
N LEU A 33 -7.27 13.24 -5.68
CA LEU A 33 -7.55 13.73 -7.02
C LEU A 33 -7.48 12.64 -8.09
N HIS A 34 -6.94 11.47 -7.77
CA HIS A 34 -6.81 10.38 -8.72
C HIS A 34 -7.85 9.28 -8.46
N LYS A 35 -8.59 8.94 -9.50
CA LYS A 35 -9.52 7.80 -9.51
C LYS A 35 -8.76 6.52 -9.11
N ASP A 36 -9.27 5.80 -8.12
CA ASP A 36 -8.72 4.49 -7.69
C ASP A 36 -9.11 3.40 -8.73
N SER A 37 -8.42 3.43 -9.87
CA SER A 37 -8.71 2.57 -11.02
C SER A 37 -8.52 1.08 -10.74
N ASP A 38 -7.66 0.75 -9.78
CA ASP A 38 -7.32 -0.63 -9.45
C ASP A 38 -8.21 -1.23 -8.34
N LYS A 39 -9.05 -0.43 -7.69
CA LYS A 39 -9.85 -0.82 -6.53
C LYS A 39 -10.66 -2.09 -6.77
N ASN A 40 -11.50 -2.09 -7.79
CA ASN A 40 -12.38 -3.22 -8.07
C ASN A 40 -11.61 -4.49 -8.46
N LYS A 41 -10.50 -4.35 -9.19
CA LYS A 41 -9.63 -5.48 -9.52
C LYS A 41 -8.94 -6.03 -8.27
N THR A 42 -8.47 -5.15 -7.38
CA THR A 42 -7.84 -5.53 -6.11
C THR A 42 -8.82 -6.31 -5.25
N TYR A 43 -10.03 -5.79 -5.03
CA TYR A 43 -11.07 -6.50 -4.26
C TYR A 43 -11.45 -7.86 -4.85
N ARG A 44 -11.55 -7.99 -6.19
CA ARG A 44 -11.82 -9.29 -6.82
C ARG A 44 -10.71 -10.31 -6.51
N CYS A 45 -9.45 -9.87 -6.47
CA CYS A 45 -8.33 -10.74 -6.10
C CYS A 45 -8.38 -11.14 -4.63
N GLU A 46 -8.71 -10.20 -3.75
CA GLU A 46 -8.89 -10.44 -2.31
C GLU A 46 -10.03 -11.44 -2.08
N TRP A 47 -11.20 -11.24 -2.66
CA TRP A 47 -12.35 -12.16 -2.54
C TRP A 47 -12.07 -13.58 -3.05
N LYS A 48 -11.23 -13.71 -4.10
CA LYS A 48 -10.80 -15.05 -4.55
C LYS A 48 -9.95 -15.73 -3.48
N THR A 49 -9.06 -14.99 -2.83
CA THR A 49 -8.20 -15.49 -1.76
C THR A 49 -9.04 -15.82 -0.51
N GLU A 50 -9.96 -14.96 -0.13
CA GLU A 50 -10.87 -15.15 1.01
C GLU A 50 -11.71 -16.42 0.84
N ARG A 51 -12.24 -16.68 -0.36
CA ARG A 51 -12.99 -17.91 -0.65
C ARG A 51 -12.16 -19.18 -0.51
N LYS A 52 -10.86 -19.10 -0.83
CA LYS A 52 -9.94 -20.26 -0.68
C LYS A 52 -9.54 -20.47 0.78
N TYR A 53 -9.51 -19.42 1.58
CA TYR A 53 -9.10 -19.44 2.99
C TYR A 53 -10.18 -18.83 3.89
N PRO A 54 -11.36 -19.48 4.07
CA PRO A 54 -12.48 -18.88 4.82
C PRO A 54 -12.12 -18.44 6.24
N TRP A 55 -11.17 -19.11 6.88
CA TRP A 55 -10.72 -18.82 8.25
C TRP A 55 -10.11 -17.40 8.41
N ILE A 56 -9.65 -16.76 7.32
CA ILE A 56 -9.12 -15.39 7.41
C ILE A 56 -10.22 -14.35 7.55
N THR A 57 -11.45 -14.69 7.15
CA THR A 57 -12.63 -13.83 7.19
C THR A 57 -13.60 -14.17 8.31
N GLU A 58 -13.29 -15.16 9.14
CA GLU A 58 -14.06 -15.46 10.34
C GLU A 58 -14.21 -14.21 11.20
N THR A 59 -15.45 -13.95 11.62
CA THR A 59 -15.77 -12.77 12.45
C THR A 59 -15.14 -12.90 13.81
N LEU A 60 -14.34 -11.93 14.18
CA LEU A 60 -13.71 -11.82 15.49
C LEU A 60 -14.63 -11.08 16.47
N THR A 61 -14.56 -11.44 17.74
CA THR A 61 -15.12 -10.62 18.82
C THR A 61 -14.39 -9.25 18.88
N LYS A 62 -14.97 -8.27 19.55
CA LYS A 62 -14.30 -6.98 19.79
C LYS A 62 -12.96 -7.16 20.49
N ASP A 63 -12.93 -8.01 21.50
CA ASP A 63 -11.72 -8.29 22.28
C ASP A 63 -10.65 -8.98 21.46
N ASP A 64 -11.00 -9.98 20.65
CA ASP A 64 -10.06 -10.67 19.80
C ASP A 64 -9.53 -9.76 18.68
N SER A 65 -10.38 -8.88 18.14
CA SER A 65 -9.96 -7.86 17.19
C SER A 65 -8.93 -6.91 17.81
N GLN A 66 -9.18 -6.45 19.03
CA GLN A 66 -8.23 -5.59 19.75
C GLN A 66 -6.94 -6.31 20.12
N LYS A 67 -7.01 -7.56 20.58
CA LYS A 67 -5.83 -8.40 20.85
C LYS A 67 -5.00 -8.59 19.57
N PHE A 68 -5.67 -8.88 18.45
CA PHE A 68 -5.01 -9.05 17.17
C PHE A 68 -4.31 -7.75 16.72
N LEU A 69 -5.01 -6.60 16.78
CA LEU A 69 -4.41 -5.31 16.48
C LEU A 69 -3.22 -5.02 17.40
N LYS A 70 -3.35 -5.23 18.71
CA LYS A 70 -2.28 -4.98 19.69
C LYS A 70 -1.03 -5.79 19.40
N ARG A 71 -1.20 -7.06 18.96
CA ARG A 71 -0.10 -7.93 18.50
C ARG A 71 0.62 -7.35 17.29
N ILE A 72 -0.13 -6.81 16.31
CA ILE A 72 0.45 -6.19 15.12
C ILE A 72 1.22 -4.93 15.50
N MET A 73 0.64 -4.04 16.31
CA MET A 73 1.27 -2.79 16.75
C MET A 73 2.60 -3.00 17.49
N LYS A 74 2.70 -4.07 18.28
CA LYS A 74 3.94 -4.43 19.00
C LYS A 74 5.01 -5.06 18.09
N SER A 75 4.68 -5.43 16.87
CA SER A 75 5.61 -6.13 15.97
C SER A 75 6.67 -5.19 15.38
N LYS A 76 7.88 -5.69 15.19
CA LYS A 76 8.94 -5.01 14.42
C LYS A 76 8.46 -4.64 13.01
N PHE A 77 7.59 -5.47 12.42
CA PHE A 77 7.01 -5.20 11.11
C PHE A 77 6.24 -3.86 11.10
N TRP A 78 5.36 -3.64 12.08
CA TRP A 78 4.58 -2.41 12.15
C TRP A 78 5.45 -1.19 12.47
N GLN A 79 6.43 -1.34 13.33
CA GLN A 79 7.40 -0.27 13.64
C GLN A 79 8.15 0.20 12.38
N GLN A 80 8.42 -0.71 11.44
CA GLN A 80 9.10 -0.39 10.18
C GLN A 80 8.18 0.16 9.08
N HIS A 81 6.92 -0.25 9.04
CA HIS A 81 6.02 0.02 7.92
C HIS A 81 4.79 0.84 8.30
N GLY A 82 4.42 0.87 9.56
CA GLY A 82 3.28 1.62 10.07
C GLY A 82 3.60 3.09 10.35
N LYS A 83 2.56 3.89 10.54
CA LYS A 83 2.65 5.31 10.93
C LYS A 83 2.03 5.50 12.32
N GLY A 84 2.76 5.13 13.37
CA GLY A 84 2.31 5.32 14.75
C GLY A 84 1.29 4.28 15.23
N SER A 85 0.55 4.63 16.28
CA SER A 85 -0.45 3.76 16.90
C SER A 85 -1.80 3.83 16.18
N VAL A 86 -2.48 2.70 16.10
CA VAL A 86 -3.82 2.58 15.51
C VAL A 86 -4.78 1.99 16.55
N ARG A 87 -6.02 2.48 16.60
CA ARG A 87 -7.09 1.94 17.44
C ARG A 87 -8.29 1.53 16.60
N LEU A 88 -9.03 0.52 17.09
CA LEU A 88 -10.27 0.07 16.48
C LEU A 88 -11.45 0.78 17.16
N GLU A 89 -12.36 1.28 16.35
CA GLU A 89 -13.67 1.78 16.76
C GLU A 89 -14.74 0.91 16.10
N PHE A 90 -15.67 0.36 16.88
CA PHE A 90 -16.76 -0.47 16.38
C PHE A 90 -18.02 0.39 16.21
N MET A 91 -18.58 0.39 15.00
CA MET A 91 -19.76 1.19 14.67
C MET A 91 -20.90 0.28 14.23
N LYS A 92 -22.06 0.42 14.87
CA LYS A 92 -23.26 -0.39 14.54
C LYS A 92 -23.80 -0.12 13.14
N ASP A 93 -23.78 1.14 12.70
CA ASP A 93 -24.44 1.61 11.49
C ASP A 93 -23.44 2.07 10.42
N MET A 94 -22.66 1.13 9.91
CA MET A 94 -21.82 1.40 8.73
C MET A 94 -22.60 1.06 7.45
N LYS A 95 -23.61 1.89 7.11
CA LYS A 95 -24.41 1.70 5.87
C LYS A 95 -23.51 1.30 4.69
N HIS A 96 -23.69 0.09 4.19
CA HIS A 96 -22.99 -0.46 3.01
C HIS A 96 -21.44 -0.49 3.06
N ARG A 97 -20.81 -0.37 4.24
CA ARG A 97 -19.35 -0.41 4.37
C ARG A 97 -18.92 -1.42 5.41
N THR A 98 -17.91 -2.21 5.06
CA THR A 98 -17.34 -3.23 5.95
C THR A 98 -16.40 -2.59 6.97
N ALA A 99 -15.56 -1.68 6.52
CA ALA A 99 -14.59 -0.96 7.32
C ALA A 99 -14.18 0.37 6.65
N ILE A 100 -13.61 1.27 7.43
CA ILE A 100 -13.03 2.54 6.95
C ILE A 100 -11.81 2.87 7.80
N ALA A 101 -10.64 3.05 7.17
CA ALA A 101 -9.54 3.73 7.81
C ALA A 101 -9.81 5.24 7.82
N GLY A 102 -9.66 5.87 8.98
CA GLY A 102 -9.97 7.29 9.15
C GLY A 102 -9.07 8.19 8.34
N ARG A 103 -9.66 9.22 7.70
CA ARG A 103 -8.93 10.31 7.06
C ARG A 103 -8.40 11.25 8.14
N GLY A 104 -7.15 11.67 8.02
CA GLY A 104 -6.58 12.81 8.76
C GLY A 104 -6.09 12.55 10.17
N SER A 105 -6.56 11.54 10.87
CA SER A 105 -5.93 11.06 12.11
C SER A 105 -5.28 9.73 11.84
N VAL A 106 -3.97 9.72 11.69
CA VAL A 106 -3.18 8.51 11.81
C VAL A 106 -3.66 7.82 13.07
N GLY A 107 -4.38 6.71 12.95
CA GLY A 107 -4.70 5.98 14.12
C GLY A 107 -6.12 5.49 14.37
N LYS A 108 -7.06 5.60 13.43
CA LYS A 108 -8.42 5.06 13.62
C LYS A 108 -8.83 4.14 12.48
N ILE A 109 -9.24 2.92 12.84
CA ILE A 109 -9.94 2.00 11.93
C ILE A 109 -11.35 1.81 12.51
N ARG A 110 -12.36 2.13 11.72
CA ARG A 110 -13.77 1.89 12.05
C ARG A 110 -14.23 0.62 11.41
N LEU A 111 -14.72 -0.32 12.21
CA LEU A 111 -15.19 -1.62 11.74
C LEU A 111 -16.66 -1.80 12.06
N SER A 112 -17.40 -2.39 11.14
CA SER A 112 -18.67 -3.02 11.48
C SER A 112 -18.38 -4.33 12.24
N PRO A 113 -18.99 -4.56 13.42
CA PRO A 113 -18.77 -5.79 14.20
C PRO A 113 -19.03 -7.06 13.38
N LYS A 114 -20.02 -7.01 12.49
CA LYS A 114 -20.41 -8.15 11.62
C LYS A 114 -19.28 -8.58 10.66
N TYR A 115 -18.37 -7.68 10.32
CA TYR A 115 -17.32 -7.94 9.33
C TYR A 115 -15.91 -7.79 9.91
N ALA A 116 -15.80 -7.72 11.25
CA ALA A 116 -14.50 -7.62 11.91
C ALA A 116 -13.75 -8.96 11.79
N SER A 117 -12.84 -9.05 10.84
CA SER A 117 -12.01 -10.24 10.62
C SER A 117 -10.54 -9.89 10.60
N LYS A 118 -9.68 -10.90 10.72
CA LYS A 118 -8.22 -10.70 10.63
C LYS A 118 -7.85 -10.04 9.31
N TYR A 119 -8.45 -10.49 8.19
CA TYR A 119 -8.13 -9.98 6.87
C TYR A 119 -8.54 -8.51 6.71
N VAL A 120 -9.76 -8.17 7.09
CA VAL A 120 -10.26 -6.78 7.03
C VAL A 120 -9.40 -5.84 7.88
N ILE A 121 -9.00 -6.27 9.09
CA ILE A 121 -8.10 -5.47 9.93
C ILE A 121 -6.77 -5.22 9.23
N LEU A 122 -6.17 -6.23 8.57
CA LEU A 122 -4.91 -6.06 7.84
C LEU A 122 -5.07 -5.13 6.64
N HIS A 123 -6.17 -5.24 5.88
CA HIS A 123 -6.48 -4.36 4.76
C HIS A 123 -6.54 -2.89 5.21
N GLU A 124 -7.31 -2.62 6.24
CA GLU A 124 -7.46 -1.26 6.78
C GLU A 124 -6.17 -0.72 7.40
N LEU A 125 -5.33 -1.58 7.96
CA LEU A 125 -4.01 -1.19 8.44
C LEU A 125 -3.10 -0.69 7.33
N VAL A 126 -3.21 -1.24 6.12
CA VAL A 126 -2.47 -0.72 4.97
C VAL A 126 -2.92 0.69 4.62
N HIS A 127 -4.23 0.98 4.71
CA HIS A 127 -4.73 2.34 4.56
C HIS A 127 -4.23 3.26 5.68
N ALA A 128 -4.26 2.80 6.93
CA ALA A 128 -3.74 3.54 8.07
C ALA A 128 -2.22 3.80 7.99
N ALA A 129 -1.46 2.96 7.29
CA ALA A 129 -0.06 3.18 6.98
C ALA A 129 0.18 4.26 5.88
N GLY A 130 -0.90 4.86 5.35
CA GLY A 130 -0.84 5.97 4.39
C GLY A 130 -1.07 5.60 2.93
N TYR A 131 -1.50 4.38 2.63
CA TYR A 131 -1.83 3.97 1.28
C TYR A 131 -3.35 4.11 1.04
N TYR A 132 -3.79 5.27 0.61
CA TYR A 132 -5.22 5.58 0.47
C TYR A 132 -5.90 4.88 -0.69
N ASN A 133 -5.19 4.62 -1.79
CA ASN A 133 -5.69 3.94 -2.98
C ASN A 133 -5.15 2.51 -3.05
N HIS A 134 -5.89 1.60 -3.72
CA HIS A 134 -5.50 0.20 -3.90
C HIS A 134 -4.43 0.01 -4.98
N GLY A 135 -3.56 1.01 -5.15
CA GLY A 135 -2.46 1.01 -6.10
C GLY A 135 -1.35 0.02 -5.73
N ARG A 136 -0.25 0.12 -6.48
CA ARG A 136 0.90 -0.78 -6.34
C ARG A 136 1.49 -0.83 -4.93
N GLY A 137 1.67 0.33 -4.28
CA GLY A 137 2.23 0.41 -2.93
C GLY A 137 1.34 -0.28 -1.90
N PHE A 138 0.02 -0.05 -1.98
CA PHE A 138 -0.99 -0.74 -1.18
C PHE A 138 -0.83 -2.26 -1.29
N ARG A 139 -0.83 -2.79 -2.52
CA ARG A 139 -0.74 -4.23 -2.76
C ARG A 139 0.57 -4.85 -2.25
N ILE A 140 1.69 -4.13 -2.39
CA ILE A 140 2.99 -4.60 -1.87
C ILE A 140 2.95 -4.70 -0.34
N LEU A 141 2.44 -3.67 0.35
CA LEU A 141 2.35 -3.70 1.80
C LEU A 141 1.32 -4.72 2.28
N LEU A 142 0.18 -4.84 1.58
CA LEU A 142 -0.83 -5.86 1.88
C LEU A 142 -0.24 -7.27 1.80
N LEU A 143 0.51 -7.60 0.75
CA LEU A 143 1.18 -8.90 0.63
C LEU A 143 2.15 -9.17 1.77
N LYS A 144 2.92 -8.16 2.19
CA LYS A 144 3.86 -8.29 3.30
C LYS A 144 3.16 -8.54 4.63
N ILE A 145 2.11 -7.76 4.93
CA ILE A 145 1.39 -7.87 6.20
C ILE A 145 0.59 -9.18 6.27
N VAL A 146 -0.05 -9.58 5.16
CA VAL A 146 -0.74 -10.87 5.04
C VAL A 146 0.23 -12.02 5.23
N SER A 147 1.40 -12.00 4.57
CA SER A 147 2.44 -13.02 4.74
C SER A 147 2.91 -13.14 6.19
N ARG A 148 3.01 -12.02 6.90
CA ARG A 148 3.48 -11.99 8.29
C ARG A 148 2.45 -12.50 9.29
N PHE A 149 1.16 -12.21 9.10
CA PHE A 149 0.13 -12.43 10.11
C PHE A 149 -0.90 -13.50 9.75
N LEU A 150 -1.06 -13.84 8.47
CA LEU A 150 -1.95 -14.90 8.00
C LEU A 150 -1.21 -16.06 7.32
N GLY A 151 0.10 -15.90 7.06
CA GLY A 151 0.92 -16.96 6.49
C GLY A 151 1.34 -16.72 5.03
N ARG A 152 2.45 -17.37 4.67
CA ARG A 152 3.05 -17.21 3.33
C ARG A 152 2.17 -17.78 2.22
N GLU A 153 1.45 -18.85 2.51
CA GLU A 153 0.57 -19.51 1.55
C GLU A 153 -0.55 -18.56 1.09
N VAL A 154 -1.28 -17.96 2.03
CA VAL A 154 -2.32 -16.95 1.75
C VAL A 154 -1.75 -15.78 0.93
N ALA A 155 -0.58 -15.29 1.32
CA ALA A 155 0.07 -14.19 0.61
C ALA A 155 0.51 -14.57 -0.81
N ASN A 156 0.98 -15.80 -1.03
CA ASN A 156 1.39 -16.28 -2.35
C ASN A 156 0.19 -16.41 -3.29
N ASP A 157 -0.94 -16.92 -2.81
CA ASP A 157 -2.16 -17.01 -3.59
C ASP A 157 -2.71 -15.62 -3.94
N LEU A 158 -2.74 -14.71 -2.97
CA LEU A 158 -3.12 -13.31 -3.21
C LEU A 158 -2.20 -12.66 -4.25
N LYS A 159 -0.89 -12.91 -4.14
CA LYS A 159 0.12 -12.45 -5.10
C LYS A 159 -0.14 -12.98 -6.50
N GLN A 160 -0.49 -14.27 -6.61
CA GLN A 160 -0.80 -14.88 -7.89
C GLN A 160 -2.10 -14.31 -8.48
N ASN A 161 -3.12 -14.09 -7.66
CA ASN A 161 -4.36 -13.44 -8.07
C ASN A 161 -4.11 -12.03 -8.62
N PHE A 162 -3.24 -11.23 -7.96
CA PHE A 162 -2.84 -9.91 -8.47
C PHE A 162 -2.13 -10.00 -9.82
N LYS A 163 -1.20 -10.95 -10.00
CA LYS A 163 -0.51 -11.16 -11.27
C LYS A 163 -1.48 -11.52 -12.39
N ASN A 164 -2.38 -12.47 -12.14
CA ASN A 164 -3.39 -12.93 -13.10
C ASN A 164 -4.36 -11.81 -13.51
N ALA A 165 -4.60 -10.85 -12.61
CA ALA A 165 -5.40 -9.66 -12.91
C ALA A 165 -4.61 -8.52 -13.59
N GLY A 166 -3.34 -8.73 -13.91
CA GLY A 166 -2.46 -7.70 -14.50
C GLY A 166 -2.08 -6.56 -13.54
N LEU A 167 -2.25 -6.79 -12.23
CA LEU A 167 -1.96 -5.76 -11.23
C LEU A 167 -0.46 -5.75 -10.87
N LYS A 168 0.18 -4.59 -10.98
CA LYS A 168 1.60 -4.43 -10.67
C LYS A 168 1.88 -4.58 -9.17
N ILE A 169 2.84 -5.45 -8.81
CA ILE A 169 3.28 -5.74 -7.44
C ILE A 169 4.81 -5.75 -7.28
N SER A 170 5.55 -5.31 -8.30
CA SER A 170 7.01 -5.19 -8.22
C SER A 170 7.41 -4.02 -7.33
N LYS A 171 8.58 -4.09 -6.69
CA LYS A 171 9.12 -2.95 -5.92
C LYS A 171 9.12 -1.67 -6.77
N ILE A 172 8.76 -0.55 -6.17
CA ILE A 172 9.01 0.77 -6.76
C ILE A 172 10.52 0.94 -6.74
N ARG A 173 11.13 1.15 -7.89
CA ARG A 173 12.57 1.44 -7.94
C ARG A 173 12.78 2.82 -7.35
N GLU A 174 13.77 2.94 -6.47
CA GLU A 174 14.24 4.25 -6.03
C GLU A 174 14.71 5.07 -7.23
N PRO A 175 14.57 6.40 -7.20
CA PRO A 175 15.15 7.23 -8.22
C PRO A 175 16.66 7.00 -8.25
N LEU A 176 17.24 7.07 -9.44
CA LEU A 176 18.68 7.00 -9.57
C LEU A 176 19.31 8.18 -8.84
N SER A 177 20.47 7.98 -8.22
CA SER A 177 21.33 9.10 -7.80
C SER A 177 21.73 9.95 -9.03
N TYR A 178 22.14 11.21 -8.78
CA TYR A 178 22.51 12.10 -9.89
C TYR A 178 23.54 11.44 -10.81
N ASP A 179 24.63 10.90 -10.25
CA ASP A 179 25.72 10.29 -11.01
C ASP A 179 25.24 9.13 -11.89
N LYS A 180 24.46 8.20 -11.33
CA LYS A 180 23.90 7.06 -12.07
C LYS A 180 22.88 7.48 -13.13
N TRP A 181 22.14 8.56 -12.85
CA TRP A 181 21.19 9.11 -13.80
C TRP A 181 21.93 9.80 -14.95
N GLU A 182 22.95 10.59 -14.65
CA GLU A 182 23.79 11.32 -15.61
C GLU A 182 24.51 10.33 -16.53
N GLU A 183 25.17 9.30 -15.99
CA GLU A 183 25.80 8.23 -16.76
C GLU A 183 24.81 7.60 -17.75
N ARG A 184 23.63 7.25 -17.26
CA ARG A 184 22.59 6.67 -18.09
C ARG A 184 22.05 7.64 -19.15
N TYR A 185 21.88 8.89 -18.78
CA TYR A 185 21.38 9.94 -19.67
C TYR A 185 22.35 10.18 -20.82
N LEU A 186 23.64 10.36 -20.49
CA LEU A 186 24.69 10.59 -21.50
C LEU A 186 24.86 9.40 -22.45
N ARG A 187 24.75 8.17 -21.91
CA ARG A 187 24.76 6.94 -22.72
C ARG A 187 23.59 6.87 -23.72
N LEU A 188 22.37 7.29 -23.31
CA LEU A 188 21.19 7.32 -24.18
C LEU A 188 21.26 8.43 -25.23
N GLU A 189 21.93 9.53 -24.94
CA GLU A 189 22.15 10.64 -25.87
C GLU A 189 23.31 10.37 -26.84
N GLY A 190 23.94 9.18 -26.81
CA GLY A 190 25.06 8.82 -27.66
C GLY A 190 26.34 9.64 -27.40
N ARG A 191 26.47 10.19 -26.20
CA ARG A 191 27.60 11.06 -25.81
C ARG A 191 28.68 10.32 -25.01
N PHE A 192 28.58 9.00 -24.89
CA PHE A 192 29.65 8.11 -24.47
C PHE A 192 30.10 7.29 -25.66
N GLU A 193 31.30 7.55 -26.13
CA GLU A 193 32.09 6.62 -26.90
C GLU A 193 32.81 5.62 -25.99
#